data_39bb8d2105250c337491c0b878d655a6
#
_entry.id   39bb8d2105250c337491c0b878d655a6
#
_cell.length_a   1.000
_cell.length_b   1.000
_cell.length_c   1.000
_cell.angle_alpha   90.00
_cell.angle_beta   90.00
_cell.angle_gamma   90.00
#
_symmetry.space_group_name_H-M   'P 1'
#
loop_
_entity.id
_entity.type
_entity.pdbx_description
1 polymer ?
#
loop_
_entity_poly.entity_id
_entity_poly.type
_entity_poly.pdbx_seq_one_letter_code
_entity_poly.pdbx_strand_id
1 'polypeptide(L)'
;MIQRRKRRGDSGKSGVENPILMEEEDDDKDEDRNEDDSDDDAMTTIKTMRGKGDGLVSSMLRERDLDKFGRGSEYAYVNESDKDYSSVIVAKDNAYGEKYDVKFTDVNGKKTHFQMGDVLGEILPEEERRATRTHGSCALVGNSGTLLKSSFGEEIDGHEAVMRVNFAPVKNFKRDVGVKTTYDFSNRENARRLVEKGWENSRPDSVALFFEGSSPTNRKRIFEPLVKKYGKSLKVQFLHPGFVNRAHDLWNALKEIIEKEKNKQFHDKPMSGWYAVNFMMQRCESLDLYGFEPYTSKAKATAPYHYFDQVQGVVSVHSFDFAVFAYQKFAKVFPLRIRTKSGWIGAAED
;
A
#
# COMPACT_ATOMS: atom_id res chain seq x y z
N MET A 1 9.26 -62.48 47.10
CA MET A 1 9.88 -61.95 45.86
C MET A 1 8.85 -61.18 45.10
N ILE A 2 8.84 -59.88 45.24
CA ILE A 2 7.89 -58.99 44.55
C ILE A 2 8.73 -58.01 43.75
N GLN A 3 8.64 -58.11 42.42
CA GLN A 3 9.31 -57.18 41.49
C GLN A 3 8.51 -55.91 41.36
N ARG A 4 9.09 -54.76 41.67
CA ARG A 4 8.56 -53.44 41.41
C ARG A 4 8.86 -53.06 39.95
N ARG A 5 7.79 -52.89 39.10
CA ARG A 5 7.88 -52.24 37.80
C ARG A 5 7.88 -50.72 37.99
N LYS A 6 8.98 -50.06 37.55
CA LYS A 6 9.05 -48.61 37.40
C LYS A 6 8.23 -48.19 36.14
N ARG A 7 7.20 -47.36 36.32
CA ARG A 7 6.54 -46.65 35.25
C ARG A 7 7.42 -45.44 34.88
N ARG A 8 7.87 -45.34 33.64
CA ARG A 8 8.44 -44.12 33.07
C ARG A 8 7.30 -43.19 32.71
N GLY A 9 7.32 -41.95 33.25
CA GLY A 9 6.42 -40.89 32.90
C GLY A 9 6.88 -40.30 31.55
N ASP A 10 5.96 -40.30 30.61
CA ASP A 10 6.12 -39.65 29.32
C ASP A 10 5.70 -38.18 29.47
N SER A 11 6.66 -37.28 29.54
CA SER A 11 6.41 -35.86 29.59
C SER A 11 6.28 -35.36 28.13
N GLY A 12 5.05 -35.36 27.64
CA GLY A 12 4.73 -34.69 26.36
C GLY A 12 5.04 -33.20 26.44
N LYS A 13 6.12 -32.80 25.81
CA LYS A 13 6.35 -31.39 25.49
C LYS A 13 5.42 -31.03 24.34
N SER A 14 4.36 -30.29 24.64
CA SER A 14 3.60 -29.54 23.64
C SER A 14 4.53 -28.45 23.09
N GLY A 15 5.08 -28.68 21.91
CA GLY A 15 5.80 -27.66 21.15
C GLY A 15 4.80 -26.57 20.74
N VAL A 16 4.87 -25.44 21.41
CA VAL A 16 4.30 -24.20 20.90
C VAL A 16 5.26 -23.77 19.79
N GLU A 17 4.86 -23.98 18.54
CA GLU A 17 5.57 -23.42 17.39
C GLU A 17 5.47 -21.90 17.47
N ASN A 18 6.62 -21.25 17.66
CA ASN A 18 6.74 -19.81 17.61
C ASN A 18 6.35 -19.33 16.20
N PRO A 19 5.51 -18.29 16.09
CA PRO A 19 5.25 -17.65 14.80
C PRO A 19 6.57 -17.06 14.27
N ILE A 20 6.82 -17.33 13.02
CA ILE A 20 8.01 -16.96 12.26
C ILE A 20 8.24 -15.44 12.34
N LEU A 21 9.40 -15.03 12.83
CA LEU A 21 9.89 -13.67 12.81
C LEU A 21 9.89 -13.14 11.37
N MET A 22 9.14 -12.08 11.12
CA MET A 22 9.17 -11.33 9.88
C MET A 22 10.29 -10.30 9.97
N GLU A 23 11.48 -10.62 9.55
CA GLU A 23 12.53 -9.65 9.32
C GLU A 23 12.26 -8.98 7.98
N GLU A 24 12.06 -7.67 7.99
CA GLU A 24 12.15 -6.83 6.80
C GLU A 24 13.64 -6.65 6.50
N GLU A 25 14.26 -7.62 5.84
CA GLU A 25 15.58 -7.42 5.23
C GLU A 25 15.38 -6.58 3.99
N ASP A 26 15.83 -5.32 4.04
CA ASP A 26 16.03 -4.45 2.90
C ASP A 26 17.25 -4.96 2.10
N ASP A 27 17.07 -6.01 1.31
CA ASP A 27 18.01 -6.38 0.25
C ASP A 27 17.80 -5.48 -0.99
N ASP A 28 18.04 -4.17 -0.82
CA ASP A 28 18.31 -3.26 -1.93
C ASP A 28 19.80 -3.37 -2.34
N LYS A 29 20.21 -4.55 -2.80
CA LYS A 29 21.40 -4.73 -3.62
C LYS A 29 21.00 -5.16 -5.00
N ASP A 30 20.43 -4.25 -5.76
CA ASP A 30 20.47 -4.31 -7.22
C ASP A 30 21.82 -3.72 -7.67
N GLU A 31 22.86 -4.55 -7.70
CA GLU A 31 24.05 -4.31 -8.48
C GLU A 31 23.73 -4.50 -9.96
N ASP A 32 23.36 -3.42 -10.63
CA ASP A 32 23.58 -3.20 -12.05
C ASP A 32 24.09 -1.76 -12.20
N ARG A 33 25.34 -1.56 -11.79
CA ARG A 33 26.14 -0.40 -12.19
C ARG A 33 26.73 -0.69 -13.56
N ASN A 34 26.17 -0.10 -14.59
CA ASN A 34 26.95 0.32 -15.73
C ASN A 34 27.46 1.73 -15.41
N GLU A 35 28.73 1.80 -15.11
CA GLU A 35 29.50 3.03 -15.12
C GLU A 35 29.58 3.53 -16.55
N ASP A 36 29.06 4.74 -16.81
CA ASP A 36 29.66 5.67 -17.76
C ASP A 36 29.19 7.11 -17.49
N ASP A 37 30.17 7.92 -17.19
CA ASP A 37 30.33 9.35 -17.13
C ASP A 37 29.20 10.29 -17.57
N SER A 38 28.71 11.12 -16.61
CA SER A 38 28.60 12.60 -16.72
C SER A 38 27.83 13.20 -15.54
N ASP A 39 28.56 13.56 -14.47
CA ASP A 39 27.98 14.17 -13.24
C ASP A 39 27.54 15.65 -13.41
N ASP A 40 27.82 16.30 -14.56
CA ASP A 40 27.48 17.71 -14.75
C ASP A 40 26.08 17.98 -15.32
N ASP A 41 25.44 17.03 -15.98
CA ASP A 41 24.08 17.20 -16.53
C ASP A 41 22.94 16.95 -15.52
N ALA A 42 23.19 16.15 -14.50
CA ALA A 42 22.18 15.81 -13.49
C ALA A 42 21.77 17.01 -12.63
N MET A 43 22.72 17.91 -12.33
CA MET A 43 22.47 19.07 -11.46
C MET A 43 21.68 20.18 -12.17
N THR A 44 21.77 20.28 -13.48
CA THR A 44 20.99 21.22 -14.30
C THR A 44 19.57 20.73 -14.51
N THR A 45 19.36 19.42 -14.67
CA THR A 45 18.04 18.79 -14.84
C THR A 45 17.19 18.88 -13.56
N ILE A 46 17.80 18.72 -12.38
CA ILE A 46 17.11 18.87 -11.09
C ILE A 46 16.62 20.30 -10.85
N LYS A 47 17.38 21.32 -11.29
CA LYS A 47 16.96 22.74 -11.21
C LYS A 47 15.77 23.05 -12.12
N THR A 48 15.68 22.42 -13.29
CA THR A 48 14.57 22.65 -14.23
C THR A 48 13.28 21.96 -13.79
N MET A 49 13.38 20.83 -13.08
CA MET A 49 12.22 20.13 -12.50
C MET A 49 11.64 20.83 -11.27
N ARG A 50 12.47 21.53 -10.45
CA ARG A 50 11.99 22.33 -9.31
C ARG A 50 10.97 23.40 -9.71
N GLY A 51 11.11 24.01 -10.91
CA GLY A 51 10.18 25.02 -11.39
C GLY A 51 8.83 24.47 -11.89
N LYS A 52 8.74 23.18 -12.25
CA LYS A 52 7.48 22.56 -12.72
C LYS A 52 6.70 21.89 -11.56
N GLY A 53 7.39 21.36 -10.55
CA GLY A 53 6.78 20.78 -9.36
C GLY A 53 6.02 21.82 -8.53
N ASP A 54 6.58 23.02 -8.38
CA ASP A 54 5.93 24.11 -7.63
C ASP A 54 4.60 24.56 -8.25
N GLY A 55 4.46 24.49 -9.58
CA GLY A 55 3.21 24.83 -10.27
C GLY A 55 2.10 23.80 -10.01
N LEU A 56 2.41 22.52 -10.07
CA LEU A 56 1.42 21.45 -9.91
C LEU A 56 0.94 21.33 -8.45
N VAL A 57 1.85 21.36 -7.49
CA VAL A 57 1.55 21.24 -6.06
C VAL A 57 0.94 22.53 -5.52
N SER A 58 1.39 23.69 -5.98
CA SER A 58 0.81 24.98 -5.60
C SER A 58 -0.60 25.13 -6.15
N SER A 59 -0.94 24.53 -7.31
CA SER A 59 -2.31 24.49 -7.82
C SER A 59 -3.17 23.43 -7.08
N MET A 60 -2.60 22.30 -6.70
CA MET A 60 -3.29 21.23 -5.96
C MET A 60 -3.57 21.56 -4.50
N LEU A 61 -2.80 22.45 -3.87
CA LEU A 61 -2.86 22.73 -2.45
C LEU A 61 -3.15 24.20 -2.10
N ARG A 62 -3.52 25.05 -3.07
CA ARG A 62 -4.11 26.35 -2.75
C ARG A 62 -5.51 26.12 -2.16
N GLU A 63 -5.81 26.79 -1.06
CA GLU A 63 -7.09 26.68 -0.38
C GLU A 63 -8.30 26.85 -1.31
N ARG A 64 -8.17 27.64 -2.38
CA ARG A 64 -9.20 27.81 -3.43
C ARG A 64 -9.40 26.60 -4.33
N ASP A 65 -8.38 25.74 -4.47
CA ASP A 65 -8.47 24.54 -5.27
C ASP A 65 -8.91 23.34 -4.43
N LEU A 66 -8.73 23.41 -3.11
CA LEU A 66 -9.24 22.44 -2.14
C LEU A 66 -10.78 22.36 -2.16
N ASP A 67 -11.47 23.50 -2.36
CA ASP A 67 -12.93 23.52 -2.53
C ASP A 67 -13.43 22.86 -3.82
N LYS A 68 -12.58 22.76 -4.84
CA LYS A 68 -12.91 22.05 -6.08
C LYS A 68 -12.77 20.53 -5.95
N PHE A 69 -12.08 20.03 -4.93
CA PHE A 69 -11.98 18.61 -4.61
C PHE A 69 -13.16 18.11 -3.75
N GLY A 70 -13.92 19.00 -3.13
CA GLY A 70 -15.11 18.69 -2.36
C GLY A 70 -16.38 18.70 -3.21
N ARG A 71 -17.14 17.60 -3.21
CA ARG A 71 -18.46 17.41 -3.84
C ARG A 71 -18.48 17.36 -5.36
N GLY A 72 -18.20 16.18 -5.92
CA GLY A 72 -18.58 15.81 -7.30
C GLY A 72 -17.64 16.26 -8.40
N SER A 73 -16.52 16.87 -8.10
CA SER A 73 -15.44 16.95 -9.06
C SER A 73 -14.77 15.60 -9.14
N GLU A 74 -14.79 14.99 -10.33
CA GLU A 74 -13.88 13.93 -10.70
C GLU A 74 -12.52 14.31 -10.12
N TYR A 75 -11.95 13.44 -9.27
CA TYR A 75 -10.58 13.57 -8.83
C TYR A 75 -9.71 13.45 -10.07
N ALA A 76 -9.66 14.53 -10.79
CA ALA A 76 -8.74 14.68 -11.89
C ALA A 76 -7.32 14.83 -11.35
N TYR A 77 -6.76 13.72 -10.88
CA TYR A 77 -5.34 13.48 -11.09
C TYR A 77 -5.06 13.40 -12.61
N VAL A 78 -5.97 13.95 -13.42
CA VAL A 78 -5.95 13.84 -14.85
C VAL A 78 -5.99 15.24 -15.41
N ASN A 79 -4.91 15.63 -15.98
CA ASN A 79 -4.98 16.52 -17.11
C ASN A 79 -5.65 15.69 -18.22
N GLU A 80 -6.89 16.01 -18.62
CA GLU A 80 -7.67 15.26 -19.63
C GLU A 80 -6.93 15.07 -20.96
N SER A 81 -5.84 15.82 -21.18
CA SER A 81 -4.98 15.70 -22.36
C SER A 81 -4.04 14.50 -22.33
N ASP A 82 -3.83 13.83 -21.20
CA ASP A 82 -2.83 12.76 -21.06
C ASP A 82 -3.51 11.43 -20.67
N LYS A 83 -3.97 10.68 -21.67
CA LYS A 83 -4.63 9.36 -21.50
C LYS A 83 -3.79 8.38 -20.68
N ASP A 84 -2.47 8.55 -20.63
CA ASP A 84 -1.56 7.71 -19.85
C ASP A 84 -1.66 7.96 -18.33
N TYR A 85 -2.24 9.07 -17.89
CA TYR A 85 -2.37 9.45 -16.49
C TYR A 85 -3.66 8.99 -15.80
N SER A 86 -4.64 8.49 -16.54
CA SER A 86 -5.96 8.15 -16.00
C SER A 86 -6.05 6.76 -15.38
N SER A 87 -5.15 5.84 -15.74
CA SER A 87 -5.25 4.45 -15.30
C SER A 87 -4.77 4.23 -13.87
N VAL A 88 -5.58 3.55 -13.07
CA VAL A 88 -5.28 3.17 -11.67
C VAL A 88 -4.79 1.73 -11.59
N ILE A 89 -5.40 0.81 -12.35
CA ILE A 89 -4.98 -0.58 -12.45
C ILE A 89 -4.59 -0.92 -13.88
N VAL A 90 -3.79 -1.97 -14.05
CA VAL A 90 -3.53 -2.57 -15.37
C VAL A 90 -4.71 -3.45 -15.74
N ALA A 91 -5.29 -3.19 -16.91
CA ALA A 91 -6.41 -3.95 -17.48
C ALA A 91 -6.16 -4.18 -18.98
N LYS A 92 -6.93 -5.06 -19.62
CA LYS A 92 -6.77 -5.36 -21.05
C LYS A 92 -7.09 -4.17 -21.95
N ASP A 93 -7.97 -3.27 -21.51
CA ASP A 93 -8.32 -2.05 -22.25
C ASP A 93 -7.21 -0.98 -22.22
N ASN A 94 -6.25 -1.05 -21.30
CA ASN A 94 -5.08 -0.15 -21.21
C ASN A 94 -3.72 -0.85 -21.40
N ALA A 95 -3.72 -2.14 -21.73
CA ALA A 95 -2.55 -2.92 -22.11
C ALA A 95 -2.70 -3.40 -23.56
N TYR A 96 -1.70 -3.15 -24.41
CA TYR A 96 -1.82 -3.22 -25.87
C TYR A 96 -1.09 -4.41 -26.46
N GLY A 97 -1.63 -4.94 -27.57
CA GLY A 97 -1.02 -6.03 -28.35
C GLY A 97 -1.06 -7.38 -27.66
N GLU A 98 -0.49 -8.39 -28.35
CA GLU A 98 -0.57 -9.80 -27.94
C GLU A 98 0.10 -10.10 -26.59
N LYS A 99 1.08 -9.27 -26.16
CA LYS A 99 1.81 -9.46 -24.91
C LYS A 99 1.44 -8.46 -23.81
N TYR A 100 0.31 -7.79 -23.97
CA TYR A 100 -0.21 -6.83 -22.99
C TYR A 100 0.82 -5.75 -22.63
N ASP A 101 1.19 -4.92 -23.61
CA ASP A 101 2.17 -3.86 -23.48
C ASP A 101 1.58 -2.67 -22.70
N VAL A 102 2.13 -2.38 -21.54
CA VAL A 102 1.69 -1.30 -20.64
C VAL A 102 2.59 -0.10 -20.83
N LYS A 103 1.99 1.01 -21.28
CA LYS A 103 2.70 2.28 -21.51
C LYS A 103 2.49 3.24 -20.34
N PHE A 104 3.55 3.92 -19.93
CA PHE A 104 3.48 4.91 -18.84
C PHE A 104 4.62 5.92 -18.95
N THR A 105 4.54 6.98 -18.16
CA THR A 105 5.62 7.95 -18.00
C THR A 105 6.36 7.62 -16.70
N ASP A 106 7.69 7.46 -16.77
CA ASP A 106 8.51 7.17 -15.60
C ASP A 106 8.73 8.42 -14.71
N VAL A 107 9.40 8.24 -13.59
CA VAL A 107 9.66 9.31 -12.61
C VAL A 107 10.50 10.47 -13.18
N ASN A 108 11.21 10.26 -14.29
CA ASN A 108 12.00 11.26 -14.98
C ASN A 108 11.23 11.96 -16.12
N GLY A 109 9.93 11.66 -16.27
CA GLY A 109 9.08 12.21 -17.33
C GLY A 109 9.30 11.53 -18.70
N LYS A 110 10.03 10.41 -18.77
CA LYS A 110 10.27 9.66 -20.00
C LYS A 110 9.13 8.70 -20.26
N LYS A 111 8.58 8.72 -21.48
CA LYS A 111 7.64 7.68 -21.94
C LYS A 111 8.35 6.35 -22.06
N THR A 112 7.83 5.35 -21.36
CA THR A 112 8.39 4.00 -21.32
C THR A 112 7.27 2.97 -21.35
N HIS A 113 7.62 1.69 -21.48
CA HIS A 113 6.66 0.61 -21.52
C HIS A 113 7.28 -0.71 -21.03
N PHE A 114 6.44 -1.65 -20.69
CA PHE A 114 6.83 -3.04 -20.44
C PHE A 114 5.70 -4.00 -20.81
N GLN A 115 6.05 -5.24 -21.07
CA GLN A 115 5.08 -6.29 -21.37
C GLN A 115 4.73 -7.08 -20.11
N MET A 116 3.44 -7.28 -19.84
CA MET A 116 2.98 -8.15 -18.76
C MET A 116 3.32 -9.62 -19.04
N GLY A 117 3.37 -9.99 -20.34
CA GLY A 117 3.55 -11.38 -20.80
C GLY A 117 2.28 -12.22 -20.65
N ASP A 118 2.28 -13.41 -21.23
CA ASP A 118 1.06 -14.23 -21.39
C ASP A 118 0.44 -14.60 -20.03
N VAL A 119 1.25 -15.08 -19.08
CA VAL A 119 0.76 -15.57 -17.78
C VAL A 119 0.04 -14.50 -16.97
N LEU A 120 0.61 -13.29 -16.93
CA LEU A 120 0.02 -12.19 -16.16
C LEU A 120 -1.04 -11.43 -16.96
N GLY A 121 -0.88 -11.39 -18.29
CA GLY A 121 -1.84 -10.74 -19.17
C GLY A 121 -3.19 -11.44 -19.21
N GLU A 122 -3.21 -12.77 -19.20
CA GLU A 122 -4.45 -13.55 -19.19
C GLU A 122 -5.35 -13.28 -17.98
N ILE A 123 -4.77 -12.94 -16.83
CA ILE A 123 -5.52 -12.69 -15.60
C ILE A 123 -5.93 -11.23 -15.39
N LEU A 124 -5.51 -10.34 -16.29
CA LEU A 124 -5.92 -8.93 -16.22
C LEU A 124 -7.44 -8.80 -16.35
N PRO A 125 -8.07 -7.88 -15.61
CA PRO A 125 -9.47 -7.56 -15.84
C PRO A 125 -9.67 -7.03 -17.27
N GLU A 126 -10.85 -7.28 -17.87
CA GLU A 126 -11.16 -6.86 -19.25
C GLU A 126 -11.10 -5.33 -19.38
N GLU A 127 -11.70 -4.63 -18.41
CA GLU A 127 -11.78 -3.20 -18.39
C GLU A 127 -11.36 -2.62 -17.07
N GLU A 128 -10.63 -1.50 -17.13
CA GLU A 128 -10.49 -0.64 -15.98
C GLU A 128 -11.78 0.21 -15.86
N ARG A 129 -12.51 0.06 -14.76
CA ARG A 129 -13.57 1.00 -14.41
C ARG A 129 -12.92 2.33 -14.02
N ARG A 130 -12.73 3.20 -15.02
CA ARG A 130 -12.08 4.50 -14.82
C ARG A 130 -12.95 5.36 -13.91
N ALA A 131 -12.28 6.05 -12.97
CA ALA A 131 -12.77 7.21 -12.22
C ALA A 131 -14.15 7.11 -11.55
N THR A 132 -14.82 5.98 -11.53
CA THR A 132 -16.06 5.84 -10.77
C THR A 132 -15.73 5.27 -9.40
N ARG A 133 -16.05 5.99 -8.36
CA ARG A 133 -16.08 5.46 -7.01
C ARG A 133 -17.05 4.29 -6.99
N THR A 134 -16.54 3.12 -6.71
CA THR A 134 -17.29 1.87 -6.77
C THR A 134 -17.86 1.47 -5.41
N HIS A 135 -17.46 2.17 -4.34
CA HIS A 135 -17.85 1.90 -2.97
C HIS A 135 -18.25 3.19 -2.26
N GLY A 136 -19.37 3.19 -1.55
CA GLY A 136 -19.83 4.33 -0.74
C GLY A 136 -18.97 4.54 0.49
N SER A 137 -18.68 3.48 1.25
CA SER A 137 -17.84 3.56 2.45
C SER A 137 -16.75 2.50 2.46
N CYS A 138 -15.54 2.90 2.87
CA CYS A 138 -14.40 2.00 2.89
C CYS A 138 -13.62 2.07 4.20
N ALA A 139 -13.13 0.92 4.64
CA ALA A 139 -12.12 0.80 5.68
C ALA A 139 -10.78 0.37 5.08
N LEU A 140 -9.71 1.02 5.46
CA LEU A 140 -8.34 0.57 5.22
C LEU A 140 -7.70 0.20 6.55
N VAL A 141 -7.37 -1.08 6.72
CA VAL A 141 -6.84 -1.64 7.96
C VAL A 141 -5.34 -1.86 7.81
N GLY A 142 -4.56 -1.06 8.52
CA GLY A 142 -3.11 -1.21 8.65
C GLY A 142 -2.73 -2.33 9.62
N ASN A 143 -1.44 -2.41 9.92
CA ASN A 143 -0.88 -3.50 10.71
C ASN A 143 -0.54 -3.11 12.16
N SER A 144 -0.71 -1.83 12.54
CA SER A 144 -0.25 -1.32 13.82
C SER A 144 -0.81 -2.08 15.02
N GLY A 145 0.05 -2.32 16.02
CA GLY A 145 -0.34 -2.87 17.31
C GLY A 145 -1.30 -1.99 18.13
N THR A 146 -1.54 -0.74 17.71
CA THR A 146 -2.57 0.10 18.31
C THR A 146 -3.97 -0.48 18.14
N LEU A 147 -4.17 -1.36 17.14
CA LEU A 147 -5.42 -2.10 16.94
C LEU A 147 -5.72 -3.12 18.02
N LEU A 148 -4.72 -3.63 18.74
CA LEU A 148 -4.95 -4.60 19.82
C LEU A 148 -5.84 -4.02 20.91
N LYS A 149 -6.89 -4.76 21.27
CA LYS A 149 -7.90 -4.37 22.27
C LYS A 149 -8.66 -3.09 21.91
N SER A 150 -8.78 -2.78 20.62
CA SER A 150 -9.57 -1.65 20.13
C SER A 150 -11.06 -1.95 20.05
N SER A 151 -11.43 -3.21 19.79
CA SER A 151 -12.81 -3.65 19.52
C SER A 151 -13.42 -3.00 18.28
N PHE A 152 -12.60 -2.64 17.26
CA PHE A 152 -13.06 -2.00 16.02
C PHE A 152 -13.60 -3.00 14.98
N GLY A 153 -13.55 -4.31 15.24
CA GLY A 153 -13.86 -5.32 14.24
C GLY A 153 -15.22 -5.17 13.58
N GLU A 154 -16.29 -4.94 14.35
CA GLU A 154 -17.64 -4.74 13.82
C GLU A 154 -17.76 -3.42 13.03
N GLU A 155 -17.13 -2.36 13.51
CA GLU A 155 -17.08 -1.06 12.83
C GLU A 155 -16.40 -1.20 11.46
N ILE A 156 -15.26 -1.90 11.39
CA ILE A 156 -14.53 -2.19 10.16
C ILE A 156 -15.40 -3.02 9.21
N ASP A 157 -16.02 -4.09 9.68
CA ASP A 157 -16.82 -5.00 8.86
C ASP A 157 -18.13 -4.36 8.37
N GLY A 158 -18.57 -3.25 8.98
CA GLY A 158 -19.72 -2.46 8.57
C GLY A 158 -19.52 -1.65 7.29
N HIS A 159 -18.28 -1.41 6.87
CA HIS A 159 -18.00 -0.70 5.62
C HIS A 159 -18.36 -1.54 4.39
N GLU A 160 -18.68 -0.87 3.29
CA GLU A 160 -18.98 -1.56 2.01
C GLU A 160 -17.77 -2.33 1.50
N ALA A 161 -16.58 -1.72 1.51
CA ALA A 161 -15.32 -2.37 1.15
C ALA A 161 -14.27 -2.25 2.26
N VAL A 162 -13.49 -3.31 2.43
CA VAL A 162 -12.39 -3.36 3.40
C VAL A 162 -11.10 -3.76 2.69
N MET A 163 -10.07 -2.93 2.81
CA MET A 163 -8.73 -3.25 2.36
C MET A 163 -7.82 -3.57 3.55
N ARG A 164 -6.96 -4.56 3.38
CA ARG A 164 -5.91 -4.91 4.35
C ARG A 164 -4.54 -4.82 3.70
N VAL A 165 -3.51 -4.55 4.49
CA VAL A 165 -2.14 -4.40 4.01
C VAL A 165 -1.33 -5.64 4.33
N ASN A 166 -0.56 -6.13 3.33
CA ASN A 166 0.43 -7.21 3.47
C ASN A 166 -0.14 -8.55 3.99
N PHE A 167 -1.38 -8.90 3.61
CA PHE A 167 -2.03 -10.16 3.99
C PHE A 167 -2.10 -10.38 5.52
N ALA A 168 -2.21 -9.30 6.28
CA ALA A 168 -2.26 -9.35 7.73
C ALA A 168 -3.35 -10.31 8.25
N PRO A 169 -3.06 -11.18 9.24
CA PRO A 169 -4.00 -12.21 9.69
C PRO A 169 -5.20 -11.60 10.39
N VAL A 170 -6.39 -12.17 10.14
CA VAL A 170 -7.63 -11.81 10.85
C VAL A 170 -8.02 -12.84 11.89
N LYS A 171 -7.60 -14.11 11.70
CA LYS A 171 -7.84 -15.19 12.67
C LYS A 171 -7.22 -14.80 14.01
N ASN A 172 -7.93 -14.99 15.10
CA ASN A 172 -7.56 -14.58 16.46
C ASN A 172 -7.60 -13.07 16.76
N PHE A 173 -7.82 -12.21 15.77
CA PHE A 173 -7.88 -10.74 15.94
C PHE A 173 -9.23 -10.14 15.51
N LYS A 174 -10.22 -10.98 15.22
CA LYS A 174 -11.54 -10.59 14.68
C LYS A 174 -12.20 -9.46 15.43
N ARG A 175 -12.14 -9.47 16.76
CA ARG A 175 -12.73 -8.44 17.60
C ARG A 175 -12.14 -7.06 17.32
N ASP A 176 -10.83 -7.01 17.02
CA ASP A 176 -10.10 -5.76 16.90
C ASP A 176 -9.95 -5.29 15.44
N VAL A 177 -9.91 -6.23 14.47
CA VAL A 177 -9.63 -5.91 13.07
C VAL A 177 -10.70 -6.39 12.08
N GLY A 178 -11.78 -7.02 12.53
CA GLY A 178 -12.84 -7.57 11.68
C GLY A 178 -12.38 -8.79 10.86
N VAL A 179 -13.23 -9.22 9.93
CA VAL A 179 -12.97 -10.38 9.06
C VAL A 179 -13.16 -10.07 7.58
N LYS A 180 -13.99 -9.08 7.25
CA LYS A 180 -14.27 -8.68 5.87
C LYS A 180 -12.98 -8.26 5.17
N THR A 181 -12.79 -8.72 3.94
CA THR A 181 -11.67 -8.33 3.09
C THR A 181 -12.13 -8.28 1.65
N THR A 182 -12.14 -7.09 1.07
CA THR A 182 -12.41 -6.85 -0.35
C THR A 182 -11.11 -6.84 -1.14
N TYR A 183 -10.08 -6.19 -0.57
CA TYR A 183 -8.75 -6.07 -1.16
C TYR A 183 -7.67 -6.47 -0.18
N ASP A 184 -6.68 -7.22 -0.63
CA ASP A 184 -5.39 -7.40 0.04
C ASP A 184 -4.32 -6.65 -0.75
N PHE A 185 -3.85 -5.52 -0.23
CA PHE A 185 -2.82 -4.70 -0.85
C PHE A 185 -1.44 -5.13 -0.35
N SER A 186 -0.52 -5.46 -1.26
CA SER A 186 0.74 -6.06 -0.83
C SER A 186 1.94 -5.64 -1.69
N ASN A 187 3.12 -5.62 -1.07
CA ASN A 187 4.40 -5.47 -1.74
C ASN A 187 4.92 -6.81 -2.27
N ARG A 188 6.00 -6.73 -3.07
CA ARG A 188 6.68 -7.90 -3.68
C ARG A 188 7.14 -8.92 -2.64
N GLU A 189 7.64 -8.47 -1.50
CA GLU A 189 8.21 -9.36 -0.48
C GLU A 189 7.13 -10.27 0.14
N ASN A 190 5.98 -9.70 0.49
CA ASN A 190 4.87 -10.51 0.98
C ASN A 190 4.28 -11.41 -0.12
N ALA A 191 4.27 -10.97 -1.39
CA ALA A 191 3.92 -11.83 -2.52
C ALA A 191 4.90 -13.01 -2.67
N ARG A 192 6.21 -12.78 -2.54
CA ARG A 192 7.25 -13.81 -2.56
C ARG A 192 7.03 -14.83 -1.44
N ARG A 193 6.75 -14.36 -0.22
CA ARG A 193 6.46 -15.25 0.92
C ARG A 193 5.23 -16.14 0.68
N LEU A 194 4.19 -15.63 0.02
CA LEU A 194 3.05 -16.46 -0.37
C LEU A 194 3.46 -17.60 -1.32
N VAL A 195 4.35 -17.32 -2.26
CA VAL A 195 4.84 -18.35 -3.19
C VAL A 195 5.66 -19.40 -2.44
N GLU A 196 6.57 -18.98 -1.58
CA GLU A 196 7.52 -19.85 -0.89
C GLU A 196 6.91 -20.65 0.26
N LYS A 197 6.18 -19.97 1.13
CA LYS A 197 5.67 -20.55 2.40
C LYS A 197 4.22 -21.01 2.36
N GLY A 198 3.50 -20.66 1.28
CA GLY A 198 2.08 -20.94 1.16
C GLY A 198 1.21 -19.86 1.78
N TRP A 199 -0.08 -20.01 1.61
CA TRP A 199 -1.08 -19.02 2.02
C TRP A 199 -1.96 -19.56 3.14
N GLU A 200 -1.62 -19.26 4.37
CA GLU A 200 -2.40 -19.68 5.52
C GLU A 200 -3.67 -18.82 5.75
N ASN A 201 -3.67 -17.60 5.23
CA ASN A 201 -4.76 -16.63 5.37
C ASN A 201 -5.56 -16.46 4.07
N SER A 202 -5.77 -17.53 3.32
CA SER A 202 -6.50 -17.49 2.06
C SER A 202 -7.86 -16.80 2.21
N ARG A 203 -8.10 -15.80 1.39
CA ARG A 203 -9.36 -15.06 1.27
C ARG A 203 -9.79 -15.08 -0.19
N PRO A 204 -10.38 -16.20 -0.66
CA PRO A 204 -10.61 -16.46 -2.09
C PRO A 204 -11.50 -15.42 -2.77
N ASP A 205 -12.32 -14.71 -1.99
CA ASP A 205 -13.22 -13.67 -2.52
C ASP A 205 -12.57 -12.29 -2.60
N SER A 206 -11.37 -12.10 -2.02
CA SER A 206 -10.65 -10.84 -2.07
C SER A 206 -9.83 -10.68 -3.35
N VAL A 207 -9.54 -9.43 -3.70
CA VAL A 207 -8.60 -9.08 -4.77
C VAL A 207 -7.22 -8.81 -4.17
N ALA A 208 -6.23 -9.61 -4.56
CA ALA A 208 -4.83 -9.33 -4.23
C ALA A 208 -4.27 -8.27 -5.18
N LEU A 209 -3.89 -7.12 -4.64
CA LEU A 209 -3.48 -5.94 -5.39
C LEU A 209 -2.00 -5.64 -5.14
N PHE A 210 -1.21 -5.57 -6.21
CA PHE A 210 0.24 -5.35 -6.17
C PHE A 210 0.64 -4.09 -6.92
N PHE A 211 1.58 -3.32 -6.40
CA PHE A 211 2.03 -2.05 -7.01
C PHE A 211 3.40 -2.13 -7.72
N GLU A 212 4.14 -3.23 -7.59
CA GLU A 212 5.49 -3.39 -8.15
C GLU A 212 5.51 -4.25 -9.43
N GLY A 213 4.43 -4.22 -10.20
CA GLY A 213 4.26 -5.00 -11.44
C GLY A 213 5.15 -4.55 -12.61
N SER A 214 5.72 -3.33 -12.58
CA SER A 214 6.59 -2.83 -13.64
C SER A 214 7.97 -3.49 -13.70
N SER A 215 8.47 -4.02 -12.58
CA SER A 215 9.76 -4.71 -12.53
C SER A 215 9.74 -6.05 -13.28
N PRO A 216 10.60 -6.27 -14.29
CA PRO A 216 10.68 -7.55 -15.00
C PRO A 216 11.09 -8.70 -14.08
N THR A 217 11.99 -8.44 -13.12
CA THR A 217 12.41 -9.42 -12.11
C THR A 217 11.26 -9.86 -11.25
N ASN A 218 10.45 -8.91 -10.74
CA ASN A 218 9.29 -9.22 -9.91
C ASN A 218 8.24 -10.00 -10.70
N ARG A 219 7.95 -9.62 -11.95
CA ARG A 219 7.02 -10.38 -12.79
C ARG A 219 7.45 -11.83 -12.93
N LYS A 220 8.70 -12.05 -13.35
CA LYS A 220 9.22 -13.40 -13.65
C LYS A 220 9.42 -14.26 -12.40
N ARG A 221 9.95 -13.67 -11.31
CA ARG A 221 10.36 -14.45 -10.13
C ARG A 221 9.30 -14.55 -9.04
N ILE A 222 8.34 -13.65 -9.03
CA ILE A 222 7.33 -13.56 -7.96
C ILE A 222 5.92 -13.71 -8.53
N PHE A 223 5.48 -12.81 -9.41
CA PHE A 223 4.08 -12.74 -9.79
C PHE A 223 3.64 -13.86 -10.74
N GLU A 224 4.45 -14.26 -11.72
CA GLU A 224 4.12 -15.42 -12.54
C GLU A 224 4.04 -16.73 -11.72
N PRO A 225 5.00 -17.07 -10.83
CA PRO A 225 4.86 -18.19 -9.92
C PRO A 225 3.64 -18.09 -9.00
N LEU A 226 3.31 -16.90 -8.50
CA LEU A 226 2.12 -16.66 -7.68
C LEU A 226 0.84 -17.01 -8.45
N VAL A 227 0.70 -16.50 -9.68
CA VAL A 227 -0.45 -16.75 -10.53
C VAL A 227 -0.54 -18.21 -10.94
N LYS A 228 0.58 -18.85 -11.32
CA LYS A 228 0.63 -20.28 -11.64
C LYS A 228 0.18 -21.15 -10.47
N LYS A 229 0.54 -20.76 -9.24
CA LYS A 229 0.21 -21.51 -8.02
C LYS A 229 -1.22 -21.26 -7.53
N TYR A 230 -1.70 -20.01 -7.61
CA TYR A 230 -2.94 -19.57 -6.95
C TYR A 230 -3.97 -18.93 -7.89
N GLY A 231 -3.69 -18.73 -9.18
CA GLY A 231 -4.54 -17.95 -10.09
C GLY A 231 -5.97 -18.46 -10.27
N LYS A 232 -6.25 -19.72 -9.89
CA LYS A 232 -7.62 -20.25 -9.88
C LYS A 232 -8.42 -19.86 -8.62
N SER A 233 -7.73 -19.53 -7.54
CA SER A 233 -8.32 -19.24 -6.23
C SER A 233 -8.08 -17.81 -5.74
N LEU A 234 -7.21 -17.06 -6.44
CA LEU A 234 -6.82 -15.71 -6.09
C LEU A 234 -7.06 -14.76 -7.27
N LYS A 235 -7.87 -13.74 -7.07
CA LYS A 235 -8.03 -12.65 -8.03
C LYS A 235 -6.84 -11.70 -7.89
N VAL A 236 -5.92 -11.70 -8.86
CA VAL A 236 -4.71 -10.86 -8.84
C VAL A 236 -4.93 -9.64 -9.73
N GLN A 237 -4.56 -8.47 -9.24
CA GLN A 237 -4.54 -7.22 -10.00
C GLN A 237 -3.25 -6.45 -9.73
N PHE A 238 -2.88 -5.59 -10.66
CA PHE A 238 -1.69 -4.75 -10.56
C PHE A 238 -2.07 -3.27 -10.66
N LEU A 239 -1.49 -2.43 -9.79
CA LEU A 239 -1.57 -1.00 -9.99
C LEU A 239 -0.85 -0.61 -11.29
N HIS A 240 -1.44 0.35 -12.00
CA HIS A 240 -0.80 0.92 -13.18
C HIS A 240 0.44 1.73 -12.75
N PRO A 241 1.60 1.57 -13.41
CA PRO A 241 2.84 2.26 -12.99
C PRO A 241 2.71 3.78 -12.99
N GLY A 242 1.97 4.33 -13.93
CA GLY A 242 1.67 5.77 -13.95
C GLY A 242 0.94 6.23 -12.68
N PHE A 243 0.02 5.42 -12.14
CA PHE A 243 -0.60 5.70 -10.86
C PHE A 243 0.40 5.62 -9.70
N VAL A 244 1.25 4.59 -9.69
CA VAL A 244 2.29 4.42 -8.65
C VAL A 244 3.24 5.63 -8.65
N ASN A 245 3.70 6.06 -9.83
CA ASN A 245 4.57 7.22 -9.95
C ASN A 245 3.90 8.50 -9.45
N ARG A 246 2.64 8.75 -9.84
CA ARG A 246 1.89 9.93 -9.32
C ARG A 246 1.73 9.92 -7.80
N ALA A 247 1.44 8.76 -7.21
CA ALA A 247 1.37 8.65 -5.77
C ALA A 247 2.72 8.93 -5.09
N HIS A 248 3.83 8.55 -5.73
CA HIS A 248 5.17 8.87 -5.27
C HIS A 248 5.48 10.37 -5.43
N ASP A 249 5.14 10.97 -6.57
CA ASP A 249 5.31 12.41 -6.80
C ASP A 249 4.51 13.24 -5.79
N LEU A 250 3.30 12.80 -5.47
CA LEU A 250 2.47 13.44 -4.43
C LEU A 250 3.12 13.33 -3.04
N TRP A 251 3.78 12.19 -2.72
CA TRP A 251 4.56 12.06 -1.50
C TRP A 251 5.65 13.11 -1.43
N ASN A 252 6.46 13.23 -2.47
CA ASN A 252 7.58 14.18 -2.51
C ASN A 252 7.09 15.63 -2.41
N ALA A 253 6.04 15.97 -3.13
CA ALA A 253 5.46 17.30 -3.11
C ALA A 253 4.91 17.70 -1.74
N LEU A 254 4.16 16.81 -1.08
CA LEU A 254 3.67 17.03 0.29
C LEU A 254 4.81 17.08 1.30
N LYS A 255 5.87 16.27 1.08
CA LYS A 255 7.05 16.27 1.93
C LYS A 255 7.70 17.64 1.99
N GLU A 256 7.95 18.29 0.85
CA GLU A 256 8.52 19.64 0.82
C GLU A 256 7.70 20.66 1.61
N ILE A 257 6.37 20.56 1.55
CA ILE A 257 5.46 21.46 2.28
C ILE A 257 5.49 21.16 3.77
N ILE A 258 5.32 19.89 4.16
CA ILE A 258 5.21 19.48 5.55
C ILE A 258 6.55 19.64 6.28
N GLU A 259 7.67 19.42 5.61
CA GLU A 259 9.01 19.70 6.16
C GLU A 259 9.19 21.17 6.53
N LYS A 260 8.75 22.07 5.67
CA LYS A 260 8.76 23.52 5.95
C LYS A 260 7.82 23.87 7.12
N GLU A 261 6.59 23.31 7.13
CA GLU A 261 5.61 23.56 8.19
C GLU A 261 6.04 23.02 9.57
N LYS A 262 6.69 21.86 9.59
CA LYS A 262 7.09 21.16 10.82
C LYS A 262 8.52 21.44 11.24
N ASN A 263 9.31 22.12 10.41
CA ASN A 263 10.76 22.31 10.58
C ASN A 263 11.47 20.97 10.90
N LYS A 264 11.16 19.94 10.12
CA LYS A 264 11.62 18.57 10.32
C LYS A 264 11.81 17.86 8.97
N GLN A 265 12.90 17.09 8.83
CA GLN A 265 13.15 16.26 7.65
C GLN A 265 12.44 14.91 7.76
N PHE A 266 11.99 14.38 6.63
CA PHE A 266 11.33 13.08 6.52
C PHE A 266 12.00 12.23 5.43
N HIS A 267 11.79 10.91 5.47
CA HIS A 267 12.32 9.99 4.47
C HIS A 267 11.57 10.09 3.14
N ASP A 268 12.28 9.82 2.04
CA ASP A 268 11.73 9.92 0.68
C ASP A 268 10.90 8.69 0.29
N LYS A 269 11.10 7.55 0.95
CA LYS A 269 10.46 6.28 0.58
C LYS A 269 9.06 6.15 1.19
N PRO A 270 7.99 6.17 0.36
CA PRO A 270 6.64 5.86 0.82
C PRO A 270 6.52 4.41 1.27
N MET A 271 5.68 4.17 2.28
CA MET A 271 5.30 2.81 2.68
C MET A 271 4.13 2.28 1.84
N SER A 272 3.91 0.96 1.86
CA SER A 272 2.77 0.31 1.15
C SER A 272 1.42 0.95 1.51
N GLY A 273 1.23 1.35 2.76
CA GLY A 273 0.03 2.05 3.21
C GLY A 273 -0.25 3.36 2.47
N TRP A 274 0.78 4.07 2.01
CA TRP A 274 0.63 5.28 1.20
C TRP A 274 -0.08 4.99 -0.13
N TYR A 275 0.40 4.01 -0.87
CA TYR A 275 -0.21 3.62 -2.15
C TYR A 275 -1.63 3.04 -1.95
N ALA A 276 -1.84 2.31 -0.85
CA ALA A 276 -3.15 1.78 -0.48
C ALA A 276 -4.17 2.91 -0.21
N VAL A 277 -3.80 3.95 0.55
CA VAL A 277 -4.65 5.13 0.79
C VAL A 277 -5.00 5.81 -0.54
N ASN A 278 -3.99 6.08 -1.37
CA ASN A 278 -4.21 6.72 -2.68
C ASN A 278 -5.14 5.89 -3.58
N PHE A 279 -5.00 4.56 -3.60
CA PHE A 279 -5.89 3.67 -4.35
C PHE A 279 -7.32 3.74 -3.81
N MET A 280 -7.51 3.62 -2.49
CA MET A 280 -8.85 3.63 -1.90
C MET A 280 -9.57 4.96 -2.10
N MET A 281 -8.85 6.08 -2.09
CA MET A 281 -9.41 7.40 -2.43
C MET A 281 -9.95 7.48 -3.87
N GLN A 282 -9.46 6.65 -4.80
CA GLN A 282 -10.00 6.56 -6.16
C GLN A 282 -11.23 5.64 -6.25
N ARG A 283 -11.44 4.75 -5.29
CA ARG A 283 -12.48 3.72 -5.33
C ARG A 283 -13.65 3.97 -4.39
N CYS A 284 -13.50 4.88 -3.43
CA CYS A 284 -14.43 5.06 -2.33
C CYS A 284 -14.95 6.51 -2.27
N GLU A 285 -16.18 6.69 -1.81
CA GLU A 285 -16.72 8.01 -1.51
C GLU A 285 -16.23 8.53 -0.16
N SER A 286 -16.01 7.62 0.80
CA SER A 286 -15.42 7.92 2.11
C SER A 286 -14.43 6.83 2.53
N LEU A 287 -13.42 7.20 3.31
CA LEU A 287 -12.34 6.30 3.73
C LEU A 287 -12.00 6.47 5.20
N ASP A 288 -12.16 5.41 5.96
CA ASP A 288 -11.74 5.32 7.36
C ASP A 288 -10.47 4.48 7.48
N LEU A 289 -9.44 5.05 8.13
CA LEU A 289 -8.14 4.43 8.34
C LEU A 289 -8.05 3.87 9.76
N TYR A 290 -7.71 2.58 9.89
CA TYR A 290 -7.56 1.87 11.16
C TYR A 290 -6.12 1.39 11.30
N GLY A 291 -5.45 1.73 12.42
CA GLY A 291 -4.06 1.35 12.65
C GLY A 291 -3.06 2.16 11.82
N PHE A 292 -3.37 3.43 11.57
CA PHE A 292 -2.54 4.39 10.85
C PHE A 292 -2.02 5.50 11.77
N GLU A 293 -2.01 5.26 13.08
CA GLU A 293 -1.43 6.19 14.05
C GLU A 293 0.09 6.25 13.89
N PRO A 294 0.73 7.40 14.25
CA PRO A 294 2.16 7.56 14.07
C PRO A 294 2.97 6.54 14.88
N TYR A 295 3.84 5.79 14.23
CA TYR A 295 4.79 4.90 14.91
C TYR A 295 6.04 5.69 15.30
N THR A 296 6.00 6.33 16.46
CA THR A 296 7.07 7.14 17.03
C THR A 296 7.77 6.41 18.16
N SER A 297 8.89 6.95 18.63
CA SER A 297 9.59 6.40 19.82
C SER A 297 8.69 6.31 21.06
N LYS A 298 7.75 7.26 21.21
CA LYS A 298 6.72 7.22 22.26
C LYS A 298 5.70 6.11 22.02
N ALA A 299 5.26 5.93 20.78
CA ALA A 299 4.32 4.88 20.40
C ALA A 299 4.93 3.48 20.55
N LYS A 300 6.22 3.30 20.28
CA LYS A 300 6.95 2.03 20.52
C LYS A 300 6.83 1.53 21.95
N ALA A 301 6.74 2.43 22.91
CA ALA A 301 6.60 2.08 24.34
C ALA A 301 5.19 1.58 24.69
N THR A 302 4.18 1.83 23.86
CA THR A 302 2.77 1.57 24.17
C THR A 302 2.11 0.50 23.30
N ALA A 303 2.65 0.23 22.10
CA ALA A 303 2.11 -0.75 21.16
C ALA A 303 3.23 -1.39 20.31
N PRO A 304 3.13 -2.68 19.95
CA PRO A 304 4.03 -3.29 18.99
C PRO A 304 3.86 -2.68 17.60
N TYR A 305 4.84 -2.91 16.72
CA TYR A 305 4.76 -2.41 15.34
C TYR A 305 3.60 -3.05 14.57
N HIS A 306 3.49 -4.38 14.64
CA HIS A 306 2.33 -5.11 14.12
C HIS A 306 1.48 -5.70 15.26
N TYR A 307 0.17 -5.84 15.02
CA TYR A 307 -0.74 -6.45 15.99
C TYR A 307 -0.58 -7.99 16.08
N PHE A 308 0.11 -8.62 15.15
CA PHE A 308 0.16 -10.08 14.97
C PHE A 308 1.55 -10.71 15.12
N ASP A 309 2.61 -9.95 15.20
CA ASP A 309 3.98 -10.43 15.34
C ASP A 309 4.84 -9.54 16.27
N GLN A 310 6.13 -9.84 16.36
CA GLN A 310 7.09 -9.12 17.21
C GLN A 310 8.13 -8.35 16.37
N VAL A 311 7.85 -8.13 15.08
CA VAL A 311 8.74 -7.37 14.20
C VAL A 311 8.92 -5.95 14.71
N GLN A 312 10.14 -5.44 14.61
CA GLN A 312 10.45 -4.04 14.90
C GLN A 312 10.22 -3.18 13.65
N GLY A 313 9.54 -2.06 13.81
CA GLY A 313 9.30 -1.14 12.71
C GLY A 313 10.58 -0.48 12.19
N VAL A 314 10.74 -0.43 10.87
CA VAL A 314 11.89 0.18 10.20
C VAL A 314 11.68 1.70 10.09
N VAL A 315 11.94 2.40 11.19
CA VAL A 315 11.77 3.88 11.26
C VAL A 315 12.93 4.64 10.61
N SER A 316 14.02 3.95 10.24
CA SER A 316 15.15 4.54 9.52
C SER A 316 14.91 4.70 8.03
N VAL A 317 13.84 4.08 7.49
CA VAL A 317 13.49 4.10 6.05
C VAL A 317 12.18 4.81 5.80
N HIS A 318 11.22 4.72 6.74
CA HIS A 318 9.87 5.26 6.59
C HIS A 318 9.54 6.31 7.65
N SER A 319 8.86 7.37 7.23
CA SER A 319 8.34 8.43 8.11
C SER A 319 6.84 8.25 8.32
N PHE A 320 6.46 7.46 9.32
CA PHE A 320 5.05 7.18 9.63
C PHE A 320 4.29 8.41 10.12
N ASP A 321 4.96 9.30 10.85
CA ASP A 321 4.40 10.57 11.30
C ASP A 321 4.14 11.55 10.14
N PHE A 322 5.03 11.59 9.15
CA PHE A 322 4.78 12.33 7.91
C PHE A 322 3.51 11.86 7.21
N ALA A 323 3.33 10.54 7.08
CA ALA A 323 2.14 9.98 6.44
C ALA A 323 0.85 10.47 7.13
N VAL A 324 0.83 10.52 8.45
CA VAL A 324 -0.32 11.04 9.22
C VAL A 324 -0.57 12.52 8.93
N PHE A 325 0.48 13.36 8.87
CA PHE A 325 0.32 14.76 8.49
C PHE A 325 -0.25 14.92 7.07
N ALA A 326 0.21 14.09 6.13
CA ALA A 326 -0.31 14.07 4.77
C ALA A 326 -1.79 13.63 4.73
N TYR A 327 -2.17 12.60 5.50
CA TYR A 327 -3.57 12.16 5.59
C TYR A 327 -4.47 13.21 6.22
N GLN A 328 -4.00 13.97 7.19
CA GLN A 328 -4.72 15.12 7.73
C GLN A 328 -4.94 16.23 6.68
N LYS A 329 -4.00 16.39 5.72
CA LYS A 329 -4.22 17.29 4.59
C LYS A 329 -5.25 16.72 3.61
N PHE A 330 -5.23 15.41 3.36
CA PHE A 330 -6.27 14.76 2.54
C PHE A 330 -7.65 14.89 3.18
N ALA A 331 -7.76 14.80 4.50
CA ALA A 331 -9.02 14.95 5.23
C ALA A 331 -9.72 16.31 5.03
N LYS A 332 -8.97 17.34 4.60
CA LYS A 332 -9.54 18.67 4.28
C LYS A 332 -10.28 18.68 2.93
N VAL A 333 -10.01 17.73 2.05
CA VAL A 333 -10.50 17.75 0.66
C VAL A 333 -11.23 16.46 0.26
N PHE A 334 -11.12 15.43 1.06
CA PHE A 334 -11.75 14.14 0.84
C PHE A 334 -12.28 13.62 2.18
N PRO A 335 -13.45 12.95 2.23
CA PRO A 335 -13.97 12.34 3.45
C PRO A 335 -13.07 11.19 3.94
N LEU A 336 -11.93 11.55 4.56
CA LEU A 336 -10.94 10.65 5.14
C LEU A 336 -10.82 10.91 6.64
N ARG A 337 -10.85 9.84 7.44
CA ARG A 337 -10.70 9.90 8.90
C ARG A 337 -9.73 8.82 9.36
N ILE A 338 -9.01 9.09 10.45
CA ILE A 338 -8.14 8.11 11.11
C ILE A 338 -8.78 7.72 12.44
N ARG A 339 -9.07 6.45 12.61
CA ARG A 339 -9.65 5.91 13.85
C ARG A 339 -8.57 5.64 14.87
N THR A 340 -8.71 6.23 16.05
CA THR A 340 -7.88 5.96 17.23
C THR A 340 -8.75 5.47 18.39
N LYS A 341 -8.15 4.89 19.41
CA LYS A 341 -8.91 4.48 20.60
C LYS A 341 -9.59 5.66 21.33
N SER A 342 -9.05 6.85 21.18
CA SER A 342 -9.59 8.08 21.81
C SER A 342 -10.62 8.82 20.94
N GLY A 343 -10.82 8.40 19.69
CA GLY A 343 -11.75 9.04 18.76
C GLY A 343 -11.22 9.07 17.33
N TRP A 344 -11.65 10.08 16.59
CA TRP A 344 -11.31 10.29 15.18
C TRP A 344 -10.32 11.45 15.01
N ILE A 345 -9.42 11.34 14.04
CA ILE A 345 -8.57 12.41 13.54
C ILE A 345 -9.00 12.69 12.10
N GLY A 346 -9.18 13.96 11.73
CA GLY A 346 -9.61 14.36 10.38
C GLY A 346 -11.12 14.32 10.14
N ALA A 347 -11.94 14.01 11.15
CA ALA A 347 -13.37 14.28 11.07
C ALA A 347 -13.59 15.78 10.93
N ALA A 348 -14.50 16.22 10.02
CA ALA A 348 -15.00 17.58 10.06
C ALA A 348 -15.60 17.81 11.46
N GLU A 349 -15.22 18.90 12.12
CA GLU A 349 -15.99 19.36 13.27
C GLU A 349 -17.38 19.72 12.74
N ASP A 350 -18.42 19.01 13.23
CA ASP A 350 -19.83 19.25 12.92
C ASP A 350 -20.25 20.65 13.39
#